data_4d55e8732bf8ea8ea56589080bb88ab2
#
_entry.id   4d55e8732bf8ea8ea56589080bb88ab2
#
_cell.length_a   1.000
_cell.length_b   1.000
_cell.length_c   1.000
_cell.angle_alpha   90.00
_cell.angle_beta   90.00
_cell.angle_gamma   90.00
#
_symmetry.space_group_name_H-M   'P 1'
#
loop_
_entity.id
_entity.type
_entity.pdbx_description
1 polymer ?
#
loop_
_entity_poly.entity_id
_entity_poly.type
_entity_poly.pdbx_seq_one_letter_code
_entity_poly.pdbx_strand_id
1 'polypeptide(L)'
;QADKDYVRQGGYLTVFQERDLSTQEEHELFRVPLRGATARAVKPGLFLLASIRDNARPGIESLPESERAQALAEWKLEDDFEVCDELPFVADGRGFVNKERHSLYLYDTDRQQLTALTEPEFETSQSTVSPDGRYIAFSGVSYGRMYVRTHGVFLFDTLSGQTRTLLTPGSYQIMGLAFLGKELVVAAAPWNGEGPFPNHHLYTLPLAGGEMRLRHTHSREDFGSKTCSDCRYGSGTTFRAADDGYLYYFTTCDTAAYINRWKPGMEPQRLNSADFIPDSFAIRGGVLLATGTTGALQELFRVEDGSVHALSQVNTAALEGCALSTPRKFQFRDKDGFLVSGFVIEPVGYDPAKTYPGILEIHGGPRAAFTGGFFHEMQLLAGKGYFV
;
A
#
# COMPACT_ATOMS: atom_id res chain seq x y z
N GLN A 1 17.36 2.99 -13.49
CA GLN A 1 18.57 2.67 -12.72
C GLN A 1 19.14 3.97 -12.21
N ALA A 2 19.27 4.11 -10.87
CA ALA A 2 19.98 5.26 -10.32
C ALA A 2 21.45 5.16 -10.75
N ASP A 3 22.01 6.27 -11.20
CA ASP A 3 23.46 6.38 -11.38
C ASP A 3 24.10 6.24 -10.00
N LYS A 4 24.81 5.11 -9.78
CA LYS A 4 25.41 4.80 -8.46
C LYS A 4 26.42 5.84 -8.02
N ASP A 5 27.11 6.46 -8.95
CA ASP A 5 28.12 7.47 -8.62
C ASP A 5 27.43 8.81 -8.25
N TYR A 6 26.31 9.13 -8.89
CA TYR A 6 25.49 10.29 -8.54
C TYR A 6 24.87 10.15 -7.14
N VAL A 7 24.34 8.98 -6.80
CA VAL A 7 23.80 8.68 -5.45
C VAL A 7 24.91 8.73 -4.40
N ARG A 8 26.10 8.20 -4.70
CA ARG A 8 27.26 8.28 -3.79
C ARG A 8 27.73 9.72 -3.52
N GLN A 9 27.41 10.64 -4.41
CA GLN A 9 27.67 12.07 -4.27
C GLN A 9 26.51 12.83 -3.58
N GLY A 10 25.58 12.12 -2.95
CA GLY A 10 24.44 12.71 -2.25
C GLY A 10 23.30 13.18 -3.14
N GLY A 11 23.31 12.80 -4.44
CA GLY A 11 22.25 13.12 -5.39
C GLY A 11 21.11 12.12 -5.41
N TYR A 12 19.90 12.60 -5.70
CA TYR A 12 18.75 11.76 -5.97
C TYR A 12 18.24 12.00 -7.38
N LEU A 13 18.02 10.91 -8.14
CA LEU A 13 17.49 11.00 -9.50
C LEU A 13 16.50 9.86 -9.76
N THR A 14 15.27 10.22 -10.10
CA THR A 14 14.27 9.26 -10.63
C THR A 14 14.02 9.59 -12.09
N VAL A 15 14.15 8.58 -12.96
CA VAL A 15 13.87 8.68 -14.39
C VAL A 15 12.56 7.94 -14.67
N PHE A 16 11.63 8.62 -15.31
CA PHE A 16 10.38 8.04 -15.79
C PHE A 16 10.50 7.74 -17.28
N GLN A 17 10.13 6.52 -17.64
CA GLN A 17 10.15 6.05 -19.02
C GLN A 17 8.74 5.77 -19.49
N GLU A 18 8.46 6.07 -20.75
CA GLU A 18 7.25 5.67 -21.45
C GLU A 18 7.59 4.54 -22.41
N ARG A 19 6.73 3.53 -22.42
CA ARG A 19 6.84 2.40 -23.34
C ARG A 19 5.63 2.35 -24.24
N ASP A 20 5.85 2.40 -25.55
CA ASP A 20 4.80 2.11 -26.53
C ASP A 20 4.51 0.60 -26.52
N LEU A 21 3.26 0.24 -26.20
CA LEU A 21 2.86 -1.18 -26.09
C LEU A 21 2.77 -1.87 -27.47
N SER A 22 2.66 -1.12 -28.55
CA SER A 22 2.58 -1.67 -29.90
C SER A 22 3.96 -1.91 -30.52
N THR A 23 4.89 -0.98 -30.36
CA THR A 23 6.26 -1.04 -30.90
C THR A 23 7.25 -1.63 -29.90
N GLN A 24 6.89 -1.67 -28.61
CA GLN A 24 7.76 -2.02 -27.49
C GLN A 24 8.95 -1.06 -27.28
N GLU A 25 8.95 0.08 -27.97
CA GLU A 25 9.98 1.11 -27.82
C GLU A 25 9.82 1.83 -26.48
N GLU A 26 10.97 2.10 -25.85
CA GLU A 26 11.03 2.85 -24.60
C GLU A 26 11.79 4.15 -24.83
N HIS A 27 11.25 5.25 -24.29
CA HIS A 27 11.93 6.53 -24.26
C HIS A 27 11.76 7.21 -22.90
N GLU A 28 12.71 8.07 -22.57
CA GLU A 28 12.62 8.86 -21.37
C GLU A 28 11.50 9.88 -21.50
N LEU A 29 10.54 9.83 -20.59
CA LEU A 29 9.45 10.80 -20.52
C LEU A 29 9.93 12.08 -19.82
N PHE A 30 10.52 11.92 -18.63
CA PHE A 30 11.16 12.99 -17.86
C PHE A 30 12.00 12.41 -16.71
N ARG A 31 12.81 13.26 -16.09
CA ARG A 31 13.58 12.95 -14.87
C ARG A 31 13.44 14.04 -13.83
N VAL A 32 13.54 13.67 -12.57
CA VAL A 32 13.43 14.60 -11.43
C VAL A 32 14.45 14.28 -10.35
N PRO A 33 14.97 15.28 -9.63
CA PRO A 33 15.93 15.09 -8.53
C PRO A 33 15.19 14.65 -7.25
N LEU A 34 14.45 13.53 -7.31
CA LEU A 34 13.70 12.96 -6.20
C LEU A 34 14.10 11.52 -5.95
N ARG A 35 14.09 11.11 -4.68
CA ARG A 35 14.43 9.76 -4.24
C ARG A 35 13.25 8.80 -4.46
N GLY A 36 13.40 7.82 -5.36
CA GLY A 36 12.43 6.74 -5.54
C GLY A 36 11.01 7.23 -5.82
N ALA A 37 10.85 8.27 -6.64
CA ALA A 37 9.56 8.89 -6.88
C ALA A 37 8.64 7.96 -7.70
N THR A 38 7.34 8.02 -7.39
CA THR A 38 6.26 7.43 -8.20
C THR A 38 5.48 8.55 -8.88
N ALA A 39 4.88 8.27 -10.05
CA ALA A 39 4.12 9.25 -10.82
C ALA A 39 2.69 8.80 -11.07
N ARG A 40 1.78 9.76 -11.03
CA ARG A 40 0.39 9.60 -11.48
C ARG A 40 0.02 10.77 -12.39
N ALA A 41 -0.46 10.49 -13.59
CA ALA A 41 -0.96 11.52 -14.48
C ALA A 41 -2.15 12.26 -13.85
N VAL A 42 -2.12 13.58 -13.86
CA VAL A 42 -3.21 14.46 -13.43
C VAL A 42 -4.03 14.89 -14.65
N LYS A 43 -3.33 15.40 -15.66
CA LYS A 43 -3.82 15.74 -16.99
C LYS A 43 -2.64 15.72 -17.97
N PRO A 44 -2.83 15.81 -19.29
CA PRO A 44 -1.73 15.89 -20.23
C PRO A 44 -0.70 16.93 -19.79
N GLY A 45 0.57 16.54 -19.74
CA GLY A 45 1.69 17.40 -19.33
C GLY A 45 1.82 17.67 -17.83
N LEU A 46 0.92 17.18 -16.97
CA LEU A 46 0.99 17.42 -15.53
C LEU A 46 0.92 16.10 -14.75
N PHE A 47 1.90 15.88 -13.89
CA PHE A 47 2.02 14.68 -13.06
C PHE A 47 2.04 15.02 -11.57
N LEU A 48 1.31 14.23 -10.76
CA LEU A 48 1.47 14.16 -9.32
C LEU A 48 2.57 13.14 -9.02
N LEU A 49 3.60 13.58 -8.33
CA LEU A 49 4.69 12.72 -7.87
C LEU A 49 4.60 12.53 -6.37
N ALA A 50 4.90 11.31 -5.90
CA ALA A 50 5.10 11.02 -4.49
C ALA A 50 6.52 10.49 -4.30
N SER A 51 7.24 11.04 -3.33
CA SER A 51 8.63 10.71 -3.04
C SER A 51 8.92 10.77 -1.55
N ILE A 52 9.96 10.10 -1.12
CA ILE A 52 10.48 10.23 0.25
C ILE A 52 11.44 11.41 0.28
N ARG A 53 11.09 12.43 1.05
CA ARG A 53 11.94 13.57 1.36
C ARG A 53 12.69 13.28 2.66
N ASP A 54 13.99 13.40 2.62
CA ASP A 54 14.85 13.38 3.79
C ASP A 54 15.15 14.83 4.21
N ASN A 55 14.64 15.23 5.37
CA ASN A 55 14.85 16.60 5.88
C ASN A 55 16.17 16.73 6.63
N ALA A 56 16.82 15.63 7.03
CA ALA A 56 18.16 15.65 7.60
C ALA A 56 19.23 15.76 6.51
N ARG A 57 19.05 14.97 5.42
CA ARG A 57 19.98 14.95 4.29
C ARG A 57 19.22 15.19 2.97
N PRO A 58 18.75 16.42 2.71
CA PRO A 58 18.07 16.72 1.47
C PRO A 58 19.01 16.44 0.28
N GLY A 59 18.44 16.04 -0.87
CA GLY A 59 19.27 15.81 -2.07
C GLY A 59 20.18 16.98 -2.36
N ILE A 60 21.43 16.70 -2.74
CA ILE A 60 22.49 17.73 -2.90
C ILE A 60 22.07 18.85 -3.87
N GLU A 61 21.17 18.54 -4.82
CA GLU A 61 20.64 19.50 -5.79
C GLU A 61 19.74 20.56 -5.16
N SER A 62 19.15 20.26 -4.00
CA SER A 62 18.30 21.21 -3.28
C SER A 62 19.10 22.30 -2.56
N LEU A 63 20.42 22.11 -2.43
CA LEU A 63 21.31 23.06 -1.79
C LEU A 63 21.95 24.02 -2.81
N PRO A 64 22.19 25.26 -2.41
CA PRO A 64 23.02 26.21 -3.19
C PRO A 64 24.37 25.58 -3.53
N GLU A 65 24.89 25.82 -4.73
CA GLU A 65 26.16 25.26 -5.18
C GLU A 65 27.32 25.53 -4.20
N SER A 66 27.31 26.71 -3.62
CA SER A 66 28.33 27.16 -2.63
C SER A 66 28.32 26.33 -1.33
N GLU A 67 27.22 25.66 -0.99
CA GLU A 67 27.05 24.92 0.26
C GLU A 67 27.25 23.39 0.07
N ARG A 68 27.21 22.91 -1.18
CA ARG A 68 27.23 21.45 -1.49
C ARG A 68 28.50 20.75 -0.97
N ALA A 69 29.65 21.35 -1.18
CA ALA A 69 30.93 20.76 -0.76
C ALA A 69 31.01 20.61 0.78
N GLN A 70 30.54 21.64 1.50
CA GLN A 70 30.50 21.60 2.96
C GLN A 70 29.49 20.54 3.47
N ALA A 71 28.28 20.52 2.93
CA ALA A 71 27.26 19.54 3.30
C ALA A 71 27.74 18.09 3.08
N LEU A 72 28.39 17.81 1.94
CA LEU A 72 28.96 16.49 1.69
C LEU A 72 30.05 16.09 2.68
N ALA A 73 30.90 17.05 3.08
CA ALA A 73 31.94 16.81 4.08
C ALA A 73 31.32 16.52 5.47
N GLU A 74 30.29 17.27 5.86
CA GLU A 74 29.56 17.05 7.11
C GLU A 74 28.83 15.72 7.11
N TRP A 75 28.08 15.37 6.06
CA TRP A 75 27.40 14.09 5.95
C TRP A 75 28.36 12.90 6.01
N LYS A 76 29.55 13.04 5.45
CA LYS A 76 30.59 12.00 5.52
C LYS A 76 31.12 11.78 6.95
N LEU A 77 31.16 12.81 7.77
CA LEU A 77 31.56 12.69 9.19
C LEU A 77 30.48 11.96 10.02
N GLU A 78 29.23 11.95 9.54
CA GLU A 78 28.09 11.32 10.20
C GLU A 78 27.79 9.89 9.70
N ASP A 79 28.65 9.33 8.81
CA ASP A 79 28.41 8.00 8.24
C ASP A 79 28.46 6.85 9.29
N ASP A 80 29.12 7.07 10.44
CA ASP A 80 29.31 6.10 11.49
C ASP A 80 28.20 6.13 12.58
N PHE A 81 27.28 7.11 12.52
CA PHE A 81 26.21 7.25 13.51
C PHE A 81 24.95 7.88 12.93
N GLU A 82 23.83 7.68 13.59
CA GLU A 82 22.54 8.28 13.25
C GLU A 82 22.01 9.08 14.44
N VAL A 83 21.63 10.33 14.22
CA VAL A 83 20.98 11.17 15.23
C VAL A 83 19.48 10.96 15.18
N CYS A 84 18.93 10.20 16.12
CA CYS A 84 17.51 9.90 16.20
C CYS A 84 16.84 10.82 17.24
N ASP A 85 16.19 11.87 16.79
CA ASP A 85 15.54 12.89 17.63
C ASP A 85 14.02 12.97 17.44
N GLU A 86 13.43 12.05 16.64
CA GLU A 86 11.99 11.91 16.46
C GLU A 86 11.52 10.44 16.51
N LEU A 87 10.20 10.23 16.63
CA LEU A 87 9.57 8.92 16.64
C LEU A 87 8.48 8.83 15.56
N PRO A 88 8.44 7.73 14.77
CA PRO A 88 9.41 6.63 14.74
C PRO A 88 10.70 7.03 14.04
N PHE A 89 11.83 6.52 14.49
CA PHE A 89 13.12 6.68 13.81
C PHE A 89 13.57 5.43 13.05
N VAL A 90 12.85 4.31 13.23
CA VAL A 90 13.08 3.02 12.54
C VAL A 90 11.77 2.51 11.98
N ALA A 91 11.80 1.94 10.80
CA ALA A 91 10.69 1.21 10.18
C ALA A 91 11.18 -0.12 9.61
N ASP A 92 10.35 -1.18 9.79
CA ASP A 92 10.65 -2.52 9.28
C ASP A 92 10.87 -2.50 7.76
N GLY A 93 11.97 -3.15 7.34
CA GLY A 93 12.36 -3.24 5.93
C GLY A 93 12.95 -1.95 5.33
N ARG A 94 12.98 -0.84 6.09
CA ARG A 94 13.54 0.44 5.63
C ARG A 94 14.76 0.90 6.44
N GLY A 95 14.90 0.41 7.70
CA GLY A 95 15.95 0.86 8.60
C GLY A 95 15.62 2.21 9.24
N PHE A 96 16.61 3.10 9.34
CA PHE A 96 16.41 4.44 9.88
C PHE A 96 15.56 5.30 8.96
N VAL A 97 14.56 5.95 9.52
CA VAL A 97 13.58 6.83 8.83
C VAL A 97 13.46 8.19 9.53
N ASN A 98 14.43 8.50 10.41
CA ASN A 98 14.47 9.79 11.10
C ASN A 98 14.45 10.94 10.11
N LYS A 99 13.58 11.93 10.31
CA LYS A 99 13.38 13.10 9.41
C LYS A 99 12.88 12.77 7.98
N GLU A 100 12.58 11.52 7.66
CA GLU A 100 11.97 11.19 6.37
C GLU A 100 10.47 11.53 6.37
N ARG A 101 9.98 12.07 5.22
CA ARG A 101 8.57 12.38 4.98
C ARG A 101 8.14 11.89 3.60
N HIS A 102 6.96 11.29 3.52
CA HIS A 102 6.32 11.06 2.23
C HIS A 102 5.73 12.38 1.74
N SER A 103 6.35 12.96 0.73
CA SER A 103 6.01 14.28 0.20
C SER A 103 5.41 14.19 -1.20
N LEU A 104 4.54 15.15 -1.52
CA LEU A 104 3.91 15.26 -2.84
C LEU A 104 4.50 16.46 -3.61
N TYR A 105 4.66 16.24 -4.91
CA TYR A 105 5.14 17.24 -5.85
C TYR A 105 4.25 17.25 -7.10
N LEU A 106 4.24 18.38 -7.79
CA LEU A 106 3.72 18.51 -9.14
C LEU A 106 4.86 18.67 -10.11
N TYR A 107 4.83 17.93 -11.21
CA TYR A 107 5.76 18.10 -12.32
C TYR A 107 5.01 18.47 -13.60
N ASP A 108 5.33 19.64 -14.13
CA ASP A 108 4.82 20.15 -15.40
C ASP A 108 5.89 19.86 -16.48
N THR A 109 5.58 18.98 -17.42
CA THR A 109 6.51 18.55 -18.46
C THR A 109 6.77 19.65 -19.50
N ASP A 110 5.79 20.52 -19.75
CA ASP A 110 5.92 21.59 -20.74
C ASP A 110 6.83 22.70 -20.26
N ARG A 111 6.78 22.97 -18.94
CA ARG A 111 7.64 23.97 -18.26
C ARG A 111 8.90 23.36 -17.67
N GLN A 112 9.00 22.03 -17.65
CA GLN A 112 10.07 21.30 -16.94
C GLN A 112 10.19 21.76 -15.47
N GLN A 113 9.07 22.00 -14.83
CA GLN A 113 9.02 22.57 -13.49
C GLN A 113 8.53 21.56 -12.46
N LEU A 114 9.35 21.34 -11.42
CA LEU A 114 9.00 20.58 -10.23
C LEU A 114 8.59 21.56 -9.12
N THR A 115 7.41 21.36 -8.54
CA THR A 115 6.87 22.20 -7.46
C THR A 115 6.42 21.31 -6.30
N ALA A 116 6.90 21.58 -5.08
CA ALA A 116 6.43 20.88 -3.89
C ALA A 116 4.97 21.25 -3.62
N LEU A 117 4.12 20.21 -3.41
CA LEU A 117 2.72 20.37 -3.04
C LEU A 117 2.54 20.34 -1.53
N THR A 118 3.43 19.69 -0.81
CA THR A 118 3.41 19.56 0.65
C THR A 118 4.64 20.19 1.27
N GLU A 119 4.44 20.75 2.49
CA GLU A 119 5.53 21.34 3.28
C GLU A 119 6.53 20.28 3.75
N PRO A 120 7.79 20.67 4.09
CA PRO A 120 8.83 19.72 4.48
C PRO A 120 8.46 18.78 5.64
N GLU A 121 7.78 19.29 6.66
CA GLU A 121 7.39 18.53 7.86
C GLU A 121 6.07 17.76 7.69
N PHE A 122 5.47 17.84 6.51
CA PHE A 122 4.19 17.17 6.25
C PHE A 122 4.39 15.74 5.79
N GLU A 123 3.87 14.80 6.58
CA GLU A 123 3.80 13.38 6.22
C GLU A 123 2.50 13.09 5.48
N THR A 124 2.61 12.68 4.22
CA THR A 124 1.46 12.27 3.39
C THR A 124 1.12 10.82 3.64
N SER A 125 -0.13 10.53 3.98
CA SER A 125 -0.63 9.17 4.12
C SER A 125 -1.26 8.64 2.83
N GLN A 126 -2.15 9.40 2.21
CA GLN A 126 -2.90 9.02 1.01
C GLN A 126 -2.99 10.17 0.01
N SER A 127 -3.09 9.84 -1.27
CA SER A 127 -3.38 10.83 -2.31
C SER A 127 -4.21 10.25 -3.44
N THR A 128 -5.04 11.08 -4.06
CA THR A 128 -5.86 10.71 -5.22
C THR A 128 -6.10 11.91 -6.12
N VAL A 129 -6.32 11.64 -7.41
CA VAL A 129 -6.61 12.66 -8.42
C VAL A 129 -8.04 12.50 -8.90
N SER A 130 -8.79 13.60 -9.05
CA SER A 130 -10.13 13.55 -9.62
C SER A 130 -10.10 13.13 -11.09
N PRO A 131 -11.15 12.45 -11.60
CA PRO A 131 -11.18 11.95 -12.98
C PRO A 131 -10.96 13.02 -14.06
N ASP A 132 -11.35 14.25 -13.79
CA ASP A 132 -11.17 15.41 -14.67
C ASP A 132 -9.81 16.10 -14.52
N GLY A 133 -8.95 15.63 -13.60
CA GLY A 133 -7.64 16.22 -13.30
C GLY A 133 -7.69 17.59 -12.62
N ARG A 134 -8.88 18.05 -12.22
CA ARG A 134 -9.03 19.37 -11.57
C ARG A 134 -8.55 19.36 -10.13
N TYR A 135 -8.84 18.30 -9.39
CA TYR A 135 -8.55 18.24 -7.98
C TYR A 135 -7.57 17.13 -7.63
N ILE A 136 -6.67 17.43 -6.70
CA ILE A 136 -5.84 16.44 -6.01
C ILE A 136 -6.26 16.47 -4.54
N ALA A 137 -6.80 15.36 -4.05
CA ALA A 137 -7.06 15.19 -2.62
C ALA A 137 -5.93 14.39 -1.98
N PHE A 138 -5.47 14.82 -0.81
CA PHE A 138 -4.46 14.11 -0.06
C PHE A 138 -4.74 14.19 1.45
N SER A 139 -4.24 13.21 2.18
CA SER A 139 -4.34 13.17 3.64
C SER A 139 -2.96 13.08 4.26
N GLY A 140 -2.85 13.60 5.48
CA GLY A 140 -1.61 13.59 6.22
C GLY A 140 -1.63 14.54 7.40
N VAL A 141 -0.46 14.75 7.97
CA VAL A 141 -0.26 15.61 9.14
C VAL A 141 1.18 16.12 9.19
N SER A 142 1.36 17.36 9.60
CA SER A 142 2.68 17.88 9.95
C SER A 142 3.03 17.49 11.38
N TYR A 143 4.23 17.01 11.61
CA TYR A 143 4.74 16.69 12.94
C TYR A 143 6.23 17.01 13.07
N GLY A 144 6.65 17.31 14.29
CA GLY A 144 8.07 17.54 14.63
C GLY A 144 8.70 16.27 15.23
N ARG A 145 8.59 16.12 16.55
CA ARG A 145 9.29 15.02 17.26
C ARG A 145 8.54 13.70 17.33
N MET A 146 7.22 13.71 17.20
CA MET A 146 6.40 12.50 17.35
C MET A 146 5.32 12.47 16.28
N TYR A 147 5.28 11.37 15.53
CA TYR A 147 4.24 11.15 14.54
C TYR A 147 2.86 11.07 15.20
N VAL A 148 1.91 11.75 14.60
CA VAL A 148 0.51 11.78 15.03
C VAL A 148 -0.30 10.89 14.08
N ARG A 149 -1.05 9.94 14.62
CA ARG A 149 -1.81 8.96 13.83
C ARG A 149 -3.08 9.51 13.20
N THR A 150 -3.53 10.71 13.60
CA THR A 150 -4.71 11.37 13.03
C THR A 150 -4.33 12.31 11.91
N HIS A 151 -5.05 12.20 10.81
CA HIS A 151 -4.75 12.93 9.58
C HIS A 151 -5.83 13.95 9.26
N GLY A 152 -5.42 15.04 8.62
CA GLY A 152 -6.31 15.93 7.90
C GLY A 152 -6.56 15.43 6.48
N VAL A 153 -7.55 16.03 5.81
CA VAL A 153 -7.80 15.87 4.37
C VAL A 153 -7.73 17.23 3.72
N PHE A 154 -6.96 17.33 2.66
CA PHE A 154 -6.66 18.55 1.93
C PHE A 154 -7.04 18.39 0.47
N LEU A 155 -7.42 19.49 -0.17
CA LEU A 155 -7.81 19.53 -1.57
C LEU A 155 -7.04 20.63 -2.30
N PHE A 156 -6.22 20.25 -3.25
CA PHE A 156 -5.54 21.15 -4.16
C PHE A 156 -6.35 21.31 -5.45
N ASP A 157 -6.58 22.54 -5.89
CA ASP A 157 -7.24 22.86 -7.17
C ASP A 157 -6.16 23.23 -8.19
N THR A 158 -6.01 22.42 -9.24
CA THR A 158 -5.00 22.60 -10.30
C THR A 158 -5.23 23.84 -11.18
N LEU A 159 -6.41 24.46 -11.11
CA LEU A 159 -6.71 25.69 -11.85
C LEU A 159 -6.30 26.94 -11.09
N SER A 160 -6.59 26.99 -9.78
CA SER A 160 -6.23 28.13 -8.95
C SER A 160 -4.84 28.01 -8.32
N GLY A 161 -4.26 26.81 -8.29
CA GLY A 161 -2.99 26.53 -7.60
C GLY A 161 -3.10 26.59 -6.06
N GLN A 162 -4.31 26.54 -5.50
CA GLN A 162 -4.53 26.69 -4.06
C GLN A 162 -4.91 25.39 -3.39
N THR A 163 -4.36 25.16 -2.20
CA THR A 163 -4.76 24.08 -1.30
C THR A 163 -5.75 24.61 -0.25
N ARG A 164 -6.79 23.84 0.02
CA ARG A 164 -7.72 24.11 1.13
C ARG A 164 -7.91 22.88 1.99
N THR A 165 -8.17 23.07 3.27
CA THR A 165 -8.46 22.03 4.23
C THR A 165 -9.93 21.60 4.13
N LEU A 166 -10.19 20.30 3.90
CA LEU A 166 -11.52 19.71 3.95
C LEU A 166 -11.84 19.15 5.33
N LEU A 167 -10.85 18.56 5.98
CA LEU A 167 -10.93 18.01 7.34
C LEU A 167 -9.63 18.34 8.07
N THR A 168 -9.74 18.95 9.26
CA THR A 168 -8.58 19.20 10.12
C THR A 168 -8.06 17.90 10.76
N PRO A 169 -6.74 17.76 11.01
CA PRO A 169 -6.20 16.65 11.78
C PRO A 169 -6.80 16.59 13.20
N GLY A 170 -6.79 15.41 13.83
CA GLY A 170 -7.13 15.24 15.24
C GLY A 170 -8.25 14.24 15.52
N SER A 171 -9.10 13.93 14.55
CA SER A 171 -10.31 13.11 14.78
C SER A 171 -10.33 11.75 14.12
N TYR A 172 -9.52 11.53 13.05
CA TYR A 172 -9.59 10.30 12.26
C TYR A 172 -8.22 9.81 11.82
N GLN A 173 -8.02 8.49 11.80
CA GLN A 173 -7.01 7.84 10.98
C GLN A 173 -7.57 7.64 9.57
N ILE A 174 -6.81 8.02 8.54
CA ILE A 174 -7.22 7.91 7.13
C ILE A 174 -6.39 6.83 6.45
N MET A 175 -7.06 5.85 5.83
CA MET A 175 -6.43 4.71 5.14
C MET A 175 -6.71 4.67 3.64
N GLY A 176 -7.63 5.48 3.14
CA GLY A 176 -7.93 5.52 1.71
C GLY A 176 -8.67 6.78 1.33
N LEU A 177 -8.38 7.29 0.13
CA LEU A 177 -9.05 8.41 -0.53
C LEU A 177 -9.36 8.04 -1.97
N ALA A 178 -10.60 8.28 -2.41
CA ALA A 178 -10.98 8.10 -3.80
C ALA A 178 -12.10 9.07 -4.20
N PHE A 179 -12.00 9.68 -5.38
CA PHE A 179 -13.11 10.41 -5.96
C PHE A 179 -14.11 9.43 -6.57
N LEU A 180 -15.36 9.51 -6.13
CA LEU A 180 -16.46 8.72 -6.68
C LEU A 180 -17.56 9.69 -7.16
N GLY A 181 -17.59 9.94 -8.46
CA GLY A 181 -18.41 11.02 -9.01
C GLY A 181 -17.98 12.38 -8.48
N LYS A 182 -18.88 13.07 -7.79
CA LYS A 182 -18.65 14.41 -7.19
C LYS A 182 -18.31 14.37 -5.70
N GLU A 183 -18.20 13.19 -5.11
CA GLU A 183 -17.90 13.01 -3.68
C GLU A 183 -16.49 12.47 -3.50
N LEU A 184 -15.86 12.81 -2.39
CA LEU A 184 -14.63 12.16 -1.93
C LEU A 184 -15.02 11.07 -0.94
N VAL A 185 -14.74 9.82 -1.30
CA VAL A 185 -14.87 8.68 -0.40
C VAL A 185 -13.60 8.56 0.42
N VAL A 186 -13.78 8.40 1.73
CA VAL A 186 -12.71 8.34 2.72
C VAL A 186 -12.85 7.03 3.49
N ALA A 187 -11.83 6.19 3.46
CA ALA A 187 -11.72 5.07 4.39
C ALA A 187 -11.04 5.58 5.66
N ALA A 188 -11.80 5.64 6.75
CA ALA A 188 -11.35 6.26 7.99
C ALA A 188 -11.83 5.51 9.24
N ALA A 189 -11.08 5.68 10.32
CA ALA A 189 -11.50 5.27 11.65
C ALA A 189 -11.49 6.46 12.60
N PRO A 190 -12.56 6.66 13.40
CA PRO A 190 -12.55 7.65 14.47
C PRO A 190 -11.40 7.34 15.45
N TRP A 191 -10.71 8.38 15.86
CA TRP A 191 -9.64 8.26 16.83
C TRP A 191 -10.14 8.67 18.23
N ASN A 192 -10.28 7.68 19.09
CA ASN A 192 -10.69 7.87 20.48
C ASN A 192 -9.57 7.68 21.48
N GLY A 193 -8.32 7.46 20.98
CA GLY A 193 -7.16 7.18 21.82
C GLY A 193 -7.05 5.73 22.29
N GLU A 194 -8.01 4.87 21.94
CA GLU A 194 -8.03 3.45 22.32
C GLU A 194 -7.32 2.58 21.29
N GLY A 195 -6.06 2.29 21.55
CA GLY A 195 -5.26 1.36 20.76
C GLY A 195 -4.82 1.88 19.38
N PRO A 196 -3.78 1.26 18.81
CA PRO A 196 -3.17 1.75 17.57
C PRO A 196 -3.84 1.23 16.30
N PHE A 197 -4.81 0.32 16.37
CA PHE A 197 -5.34 -0.42 15.22
C PHE A 197 -6.89 -0.41 15.17
N PRO A 198 -7.54 0.75 15.01
CA PRO A 198 -8.99 0.81 14.84
C PRO A 198 -9.40 0.17 13.51
N ASN A 199 -10.63 -0.35 13.42
CA ASN A 199 -11.18 -0.75 12.13
C ASN A 199 -11.68 0.47 11.35
N HIS A 200 -11.43 0.50 10.04
CA HIS A 200 -11.80 1.62 9.18
C HIS A 200 -13.16 1.38 8.53
N HIS A 201 -13.90 2.44 8.34
CA HIS A 201 -15.23 2.47 7.75
C HIS A 201 -15.25 3.40 6.54
N LEU A 202 -16.29 3.32 5.70
CA LEU A 202 -16.42 4.18 4.53
C LEU A 202 -17.27 5.40 4.87
N TYR A 203 -16.71 6.55 4.58
CA TYR A 203 -17.33 7.86 4.73
C TYR A 203 -17.36 8.59 3.38
N THR A 204 -18.21 9.60 3.26
CA THR A 204 -18.09 10.64 2.23
C THR A 204 -17.79 11.99 2.87
N LEU A 205 -16.92 12.74 2.22
CA LEU A 205 -16.53 14.09 2.62
C LEU A 205 -16.89 15.05 1.48
N PRO A 206 -17.73 16.08 1.75
CA PRO A 206 -18.06 17.07 0.74
C PRO A 206 -16.83 17.83 0.26
N LEU A 207 -16.72 18.08 -1.06
CA LEU A 207 -15.60 18.87 -1.58
C LEU A 207 -15.62 20.34 -1.10
N ALA A 208 -16.73 20.82 -0.58
CA ALA A 208 -16.81 22.13 0.08
C ALA A 208 -16.18 22.15 1.47
N GLY A 209 -15.83 20.98 2.02
CA GLY A 209 -15.44 20.78 3.42
C GLY A 209 -16.65 20.53 4.31
N GLY A 210 -16.42 20.32 5.60
CA GLY A 210 -17.44 20.05 6.60
C GLY A 210 -17.33 18.67 7.24
N GLU A 211 -18.45 18.13 7.71
CA GLU A 211 -18.47 16.86 8.43
C GLU A 211 -18.40 15.65 7.49
N MET A 212 -17.62 14.66 7.87
CA MET A 212 -17.64 13.35 7.24
C MET A 212 -18.95 12.63 7.56
N ARG A 213 -19.54 12.02 6.53
CA ARG A 213 -20.79 11.24 6.67
C ARG A 213 -20.48 9.76 6.55
N LEU A 214 -20.75 9.01 7.62
CA LEU A 214 -20.63 7.56 7.62
C LEU A 214 -21.59 6.95 6.58
N ARG A 215 -21.07 6.05 5.74
CA ARG A 215 -21.83 5.40 4.67
C ARG A 215 -21.91 3.89 4.81
N HIS A 216 -20.83 3.28 5.35
CA HIS A 216 -20.79 1.84 5.60
C HIS A 216 -19.84 1.53 6.75
N THR A 217 -20.23 0.57 7.61
CA THR A 217 -19.43 0.09 8.74
C THR A 217 -18.95 -1.34 8.48
N HIS A 218 -17.65 -1.59 8.68
CA HIS A 218 -17.07 -2.91 8.66
C HIS A 218 -17.11 -3.50 10.09
N SER A 219 -18.28 -4.04 10.51
CA SER A 219 -18.47 -4.56 11.87
C SER A 219 -18.08 -6.03 12.03
N ARG A 220 -18.04 -6.80 10.94
CA ARG A 220 -17.75 -8.25 10.91
C ARG A 220 -16.51 -8.62 10.11
N GLU A 221 -15.82 -7.66 9.61
CA GLU A 221 -14.62 -7.80 8.79
C GLU A 221 -13.66 -6.64 9.01
N ASP A 222 -12.39 -6.84 8.74
CA ASP A 222 -11.39 -5.79 8.78
C ASP A 222 -11.27 -5.11 7.41
N PHE A 223 -11.18 -3.79 7.42
CA PHE A 223 -10.86 -3.02 6.23
C PHE A 223 -9.41 -3.29 5.78
N GLY A 224 -9.25 -3.51 4.48
CA GLY A 224 -7.98 -3.82 3.86
C GLY A 224 -7.63 -5.31 3.88
N SER A 225 -6.56 -5.68 3.18
CA SER A 225 -5.99 -7.03 3.24
C SER A 225 -5.09 -7.13 4.46
N LYS A 226 -5.37 -8.11 5.32
CA LYS A 226 -4.59 -8.46 6.52
C LYS A 226 -3.88 -9.79 6.36
N THR A 227 -3.91 -10.37 5.17
CA THR A 227 -3.33 -11.69 4.91
C THR A 227 -1.80 -11.65 4.94
N CYS A 228 -1.21 -12.64 5.61
CA CYS A 228 0.23 -12.85 5.67
C CYS A 228 0.71 -13.74 4.51
N SER A 229 1.90 -13.46 4.01
CA SER A 229 2.67 -14.34 3.12
C SER A 229 4.13 -13.87 3.13
N ASP A 230 5.06 -14.81 3.00
CA ASP A 230 6.49 -14.55 2.79
C ASP A 230 6.89 -14.52 1.30
N CYS A 231 5.91 -14.69 0.40
CA CYS A 231 6.10 -14.79 -1.06
C CYS A 231 5.27 -13.78 -1.86
N ARG A 232 5.03 -12.59 -1.35
CA ARG A 232 4.32 -11.54 -2.10
C ARG A 232 5.25 -10.75 -2.99
N TYR A 233 4.78 -10.45 -4.18
CA TYR A 233 5.48 -9.59 -5.13
C TYR A 233 4.85 -8.21 -5.16
N GLY A 234 5.66 -7.21 -4.80
CA GLY A 234 5.37 -5.81 -5.01
C GLY A 234 4.15 -5.28 -4.26
N SER A 235 3.85 -4.05 -4.54
CA SER A 235 2.64 -3.34 -4.10
C SER A 235 1.73 -3.10 -5.30
N GLY A 236 0.43 -3.06 -5.07
CA GLY A 236 -0.55 -2.74 -6.09
C GLY A 236 -1.71 -1.94 -5.51
N THR A 237 -2.69 -1.68 -6.34
CA THR A 237 -3.88 -0.96 -5.92
C THR A 237 -4.74 -1.84 -5.02
N THR A 238 -5.13 -1.29 -3.88
CA THR A 238 -6.00 -1.93 -2.87
C THR A 238 -7.24 -1.13 -2.53
N PHE A 239 -7.34 0.11 -3.05
CA PHE A 239 -8.46 1.05 -2.84
C PHE A 239 -8.55 2.01 -4.03
N ARG A 240 -9.61 1.92 -4.83
CA ARG A 240 -9.74 2.71 -6.05
C ARG A 240 -11.19 2.86 -6.50
N ALA A 241 -11.59 4.09 -6.85
CA ALA A 241 -12.79 4.31 -7.65
C ALA A 241 -12.53 4.03 -9.13
N ALA A 242 -13.48 3.41 -9.80
CA ALA A 242 -13.40 3.07 -11.21
C ALA A 242 -14.39 3.89 -12.05
N ASP A 243 -14.24 3.81 -13.37
CA ASP A 243 -15.05 4.50 -14.37
C ASP A 243 -16.49 3.98 -14.47
N ASP A 244 -16.77 2.82 -13.89
CA ASP A 244 -18.12 2.25 -13.74
C ASP A 244 -18.92 2.84 -12.56
N GLY A 245 -18.33 3.78 -11.82
CA GLY A 245 -18.97 4.48 -10.71
C GLY A 245 -18.99 3.69 -9.38
N TYR A 246 -18.15 2.66 -9.25
CA TYR A 246 -17.96 1.93 -8.01
C TYR A 246 -16.59 2.20 -7.40
N LEU A 247 -16.53 2.08 -6.08
CA LEU A 247 -15.30 1.93 -5.33
C LEU A 247 -14.97 0.44 -5.22
N TYR A 248 -13.72 0.10 -5.50
CA TYR A 248 -13.15 -1.23 -5.28
C TYR A 248 -12.15 -1.17 -4.14
N TYR A 249 -12.23 -2.13 -3.21
CA TYR A 249 -11.35 -2.17 -2.04
C TYR A 249 -11.31 -3.55 -1.41
N PHE A 250 -10.32 -3.77 -0.53
CA PHE A 250 -10.17 -5.02 0.18
C PHE A 250 -10.82 -5.00 1.56
N THR A 251 -11.32 -6.18 1.96
CA THR A 251 -11.61 -6.53 3.35
C THR A 251 -11.04 -7.90 3.68
N THR A 252 -10.81 -8.15 4.96
CA THR A 252 -10.42 -9.47 5.49
C THR A 252 -11.47 -9.94 6.48
N CYS A 253 -11.93 -11.17 6.30
CA CYS A 253 -12.89 -11.82 7.19
C CYS A 253 -12.38 -13.21 7.53
N ASP A 254 -12.10 -13.46 8.82
CA ASP A 254 -11.47 -14.69 9.31
C ASP A 254 -10.15 -14.97 8.55
N THR A 255 -10.08 -16.02 7.78
CA THR A 255 -8.88 -16.48 7.05
C THR A 255 -8.91 -16.14 5.56
N ALA A 256 -9.76 -15.24 5.12
CA ALA A 256 -9.93 -14.90 3.71
C ALA A 256 -9.92 -13.38 3.46
N ALA A 257 -9.36 -12.98 2.33
CA ALA A 257 -9.43 -11.61 1.82
C ALA A 257 -10.37 -11.52 0.63
N TYR A 258 -11.09 -10.41 0.55
CA TYR A 258 -12.08 -10.18 -0.49
C TYR A 258 -11.84 -8.86 -1.20
N ILE A 259 -11.99 -8.86 -2.51
CA ILE A 259 -12.19 -7.65 -3.31
C ILE A 259 -13.67 -7.33 -3.23
N ASN A 260 -14.00 -6.13 -2.78
CA ASN A 260 -15.35 -5.63 -2.72
C ASN A 260 -15.55 -4.54 -3.74
N ARG A 261 -16.76 -4.44 -4.30
CA ARG A 261 -17.24 -3.24 -4.99
C ARG A 261 -18.39 -2.61 -4.21
N TRP A 262 -18.40 -1.27 -4.20
CA TRP A 262 -19.35 -0.52 -3.40
C TRP A 262 -19.60 0.88 -3.98
N LYS A 263 -20.78 1.41 -3.74
CA LYS A 263 -21.11 2.83 -3.89
C LYS A 263 -22.09 3.26 -2.80
N PRO A 264 -22.18 4.57 -2.47
CA PRO A 264 -23.10 5.08 -1.47
C PRO A 264 -24.55 4.60 -1.70
N GLY A 265 -25.18 4.11 -0.62
CA GLY A 265 -26.55 3.60 -0.65
C GLY A 265 -26.67 2.11 -1.02
N MET A 266 -25.56 1.41 -1.16
CA MET A 266 -25.54 -0.06 -1.39
C MET A 266 -24.72 -0.77 -0.32
N GLU A 267 -25.04 -2.03 -0.07
CA GLU A 267 -24.13 -2.92 0.67
C GLU A 267 -22.96 -3.33 -0.21
N PRO A 268 -21.75 -3.50 0.36
CA PRO A 268 -20.60 -4.01 -0.38
C PRO A 268 -20.87 -5.39 -0.96
N GLN A 269 -20.45 -5.60 -2.20
CA GLN A 269 -20.51 -6.89 -2.87
C GLN A 269 -19.11 -7.48 -2.97
N ARG A 270 -18.91 -8.68 -2.40
CA ARG A 270 -17.68 -9.47 -2.58
C ARG A 270 -17.62 -10.04 -3.99
N LEU A 271 -16.45 -9.96 -4.61
CA LEU A 271 -16.23 -10.34 -6.01
C LEU A 271 -15.39 -11.61 -6.18
N ASN A 272 -14.90 -12.20 -5.10
CA ASN A 272 -14.16 -13.46 -5.11
C ASN A 272 -14.62 -14.37 -3.98
N SER A 273 -14.35 -15.68 -4.12
CA SER A 273 -14.53 -16.68 -3.05
C SER A 273 -13.40 -16.59 -2.02
N ALA A 274 -13.57 -17.31 -0.90
CA ALA A 274 -12.57 -17.41 0.16
C ALA A 274 -11.30 -18.18 -0.27
N ASP A 275 -11.37 -18.96 -1.34
CA ASP A 275 -10.26 -19.77 -1.83
C ASP A 275 -9.26 -18.95 -2.69
N PHE A 276 -9.65 -17.76 -3.12
CA PHE A 276 -8.75 -16.83 -3.80
C PHE A 276 -8.26 -15.77 -2.81
N ILE A 277 -6.95 -15.63 -2.72
CA ILE A 277 -6.28 -14.67 -1.84
C ILE A 277 -5.68 -13.57 -2.71
N PRO A 278 -6.38 -12.43 -2.88
CA PRO A 278 -5.91 -11.33 -3.70
C PRO A 278 -4.84 -10.49 -2.99
N ASP A 279 -3.85 -10.00 -3.75
CA ASP A 279 -2.81 -9.09 -3.27
C ASP A 279 -2.99 -7.66 -3.79
N SER A 280 -3.38 -7.53 -5.05
CA SER A 280 -3.67 -6.24 -5.68
C SER A 280 -4.69 -6.41 -6.80
N PHE A 281 -5.25 -5.30 -7.28
CA PHE A 281 -6.15 -5.33 -8.43
C PHE A 281 -5.95 -4.15 -9.36
N ALA A 282 -6.43 -4.31 -10.59
CA ALA A 282 -6.62 -3.25 -11.56
C ALA A 282 -8.02 -3.36 -12.17
N ILE A 283 -8.69 -2.23 -12.36
CA ILE A 283 -10.02 -2.17 -12.95
C ILE A 283 -10.06 -1.11 -14.04
N ARG A 284 -10.54 -1.47 -15.22
CA ARG A 284 -10.76 -0.55 -16.33
C ARG A 284 -11.79 -1.11 -17.30
N GLY A 285 -12.75 -0.28 -17.74
CA GLY A 285 -13.78 -0.68 -18.68
C GLY A 285 -14.60 -1.91 -18.27
N GLY A 286 -14.87 -2.08 -16.97
CA GLY A 286 -15.59 -3.23 -16.42
C GLY A 286 -14.76 -4.52 -16.29
N VAL A 287 -13.48 -4.52 -16.72
CA VAL A 287 -12.58 -5.67 -16.58
C VAL A 287 -11.80 -5.53 -15.28
N LEU A 288 -11.97 -6.50 -14.36
CA LEU A 288 -11.23 -6.58 -13.10
C LEU A 288 -10.16 -7.66 -13.22
N LEU A 289 -8.91 -7.24 -13.06
CA LEU A 289 -7.75 -8.11 -12.95
C LEU A 289 -7.22 -8.07 -11.52
N ALA A 290 -6.69 -9.16 -11.03
CA ALA A 290 -6.08 -9.24 -9.72
C ALA A 290 -4.81 -10.09 -9.76
N THR A 291 -3.80 -9.71 -8.99
CA THR A 291 -2.73 -10.62 -8.59
C THR A 291 -3.13 -11.32 -7.31
N GLY A 292 -2.77 -12.58 -7.17
CA GLY A 292 -3.12 -13.36 -5.99
C GLY A 292 -2.83 -14.84 -6.17
N THR A 293 -3.37 -15.66 -5.29
CA THR A 293 -3.16 -17.10 -5.30
C THR A 293 -4.43 -17.89 -4.96
N THR A 294 -4.50 -19.11 -5.47
CA THR A 294 -5.50 -20.14 -5.11
C THR A 294 -4.85 -21.33 -4.39
N GLY A 295 -3.72 -21.13 -3.68
CA GLY A 295 -3.04 -22.14 -2.88
C GLY A 295 -1.58 -22.42 -3.29
N ALA A 296 -1.12 -21.88 -4.42
CA ALA A 296 0.29 -21.92 -4.84
C ALA A 296 0.91 -20.52 -4.81
N LEU A 297 1.94 -20.27 -5.63
CA LEU A 297 2.53 -18.95 -5.79
C LEU A 297 1.57 -18.02 -6.57
N GLN A 298 1.85 -16.74 -6.50
CA GLN A 298 1.03 -15.68 -7.09
C GLN A 298 1.01 -15.73 -8.62
N GLU A 299 -0.19 -15.53 -9.17
CA GLU A 299 -0.44 -15.43 -10.60
C GLU A 299 -1.34 -14.23 -10.89
N LEU A 300 -1.51 -13.91 -12.16
CA LEU A 300 -2.49 -12.95 -12.64
C LEU A 300 -3.82 -13.64 -12.92
N PHE A 301 -4.90 -13.05 -12.42
CA PHE A 301 -6.26 -13.57 -12.57
C PHE A 301 -7.20 -12.51 -13.15
N ARG A 302 -8.19 -12.95 -13.89
CA ARG A 302 -9.41 -12.21 -14.18
C ARG A 302 -10.47 -12.60 -13.14
N VAL A 303 -11.09 -11.59 -12.54
CA VAL A 303 -12.17 -11.77 -11.56
C VAL A 303 -13.49 -11.40 -12.21
N GLU A 304 -14.44 -12.32 -12.23
CA GLU A 304 -15.71 -12.15 -12.92
C GLU A 304 -16.82 -12.96 -12.22
N ASP A 305 -17.88 -12.26 -11.79
CA ASP A 305 -19.08 -12.85 -11.19
C ASP A 305 -18.83 -13.87 -10.03
N GLY A 306 -17.88 -13.53 -9.16
CA GLY A 306 -17.50 -14.38 -8.01
C GLY A 306 -16.51 -15.50 -8.35
N SER A 307 -16.14 -15.66 -9.61
CA SER A 307 -15.16 -16.62 -10.12
C SER A 307 -13.82 -15.95 -10.42
N VAL A 308 -12.75 -16.72 -10.38
CA VAL A 308 -11.40 -16.27 -10.73
C VAL A 308 -10.83 -17.19 -11.81
N HIS A 309 -10.28 -16.60 -12.86
CA HIS A 309 -9.69 -17.29 -14.00
C HIS A 309 -8.23 -16.91 -14.15
N ALA A 310 -7.31 -17.89 -14.00
CA ALA A 310 -5.89 -17.65 -14.16
C ALA A 310 -5.55 -17.21 -15.58
N LEU A 311 -4.79 -16.13 -15.71
CA LEU A 311 -4.29 -15.57 -16.98
C LEU A 311 -2.81 -15.82 -17.18
N SER A 312 -2.08 -16.21 -16.11
CA SER A 312 -0.65 -16.50 -16.16
C SER A 312 -0.32 -17.80 -15.45
N GLN A 313 0.87 -18.30 -15.72
CA GLN A 313 1.49 -19.48 -15.09
C GLN A 313 3.00 -19.23 -14.93
N VAL A 314 3.35 -17.99 -14.50
CA VAL A 314 4.76 -17.56 -14.45
C VAL A 314 5.58 -18.31 -13.39
N ASN A 315 4.91 -18.85 -12.37
CA ASN A 315 5.56 -19.57 -11.27
C ASN A 315 5.52 -21.10 -11.41
N THR A 316 4.92 -21.64 -12.47
CA THR A 316 4.81 -23.09 -12.64
C THR A 316 6.17 -23.77 -12.65
N ALA A 317 7.13 -23.21 -13.41
CA ALA A 317 8.48 -23.76 -13.50
C ALA A 317 9.25 -23.70 -12.17
N ALA A 318 8.98 -22.72 -11.32
CA ALA A 318 9.62 -22.59 -10.00
C ALA A 318 9.17 -23.67 -9.01
N LEU A 319 7.97 -24.23 -9.22
CA LEU A 319 7.41 -25.30 -8.38
C LEU A 319 7.56 -26.70 -8.99
N GLU A 320 8.12 -26.81 -10.19
CA GLU A 320 8.32 -28.08 -10.85
C GLU A 320 9.26 -28.98 -10.02
N GLY A 321 8.81 -30.21 -9.75
CA GLY A 321 9.58 -31.15 -8.92
C GLY A 321 9.52 -30.88 -7.40
N CYS A 322 8.85 -29.81 -6.96
CA CYS A 322 8.64 -29.54 -5.54
C CYS A 322 7.44 -30.35 -5.01
N ALA A 323 7.65 -31.10 -3.93
CA ALA A 323 6.56 -31.73 -3.19
C ALA A 323 6.01 -30.71 -2.18
N LEU A 324 4.78 -30.28 -2.38
CA LEU A 324 4.07 -29.32 -1.51
C LEU A 324 2.99 -30.03 -0.69
N SER A 325 2.73 -29.51 0.50
CA SER A 325 1.63 -29.95 1.36
C SER A 325 0.52 -28.91 1.37
N THR A 326 -0.73 -29.36 1.19
CA THR A 326 -1.90 -28.47 1.17
C THR A 326 -2.30 -28.06 2.59
N PRO A 327 -2.35 -26.75 2.90
CA PRO A 327 -2.85 -26.27 4.19
C PRO A 327 -4.31 -26.71 4.42
N ARG A 328 -4.58 -27.34 5.55
CA ARG A 328 -5.92 -27.76 5.96
C ARG A 328 -6.43 -26.89 7.09
N LYS A 329 -7.50 -26.14 6.85
CA LYS A 329 -8.14 -25.29 7.87
C LYS A 329 -8.73 -26.13 8.99
N PHE A 330 -8.56 -25.66 10.23
CA PHE A 330 -9.26 -26.15 11.41
C PHE A 330 -9.78 -24.98 12.24
N GLN A 331 -10.71 -25.30 13.14
CA GLN A 331 -11.26 -24.32 14.08
C GLN A 331 -11.46 -24.97 15.45
N PHE A 332 -11.24 -24.17 16.49
CA PHE A 332 -11.57 -24.59 17.86
C PHE A 332 -12.09 -23.38 18.65
N ARG A 333 -12.70 -23.65 19.79
CA ARG A 333 -13.05 -22.59 20.74
C ARG A 333 -12.01 -22.54 21.83
N ASP A 334 -11.55 -21.33 22.11
CA ASP A 334 -10.66 -21.11 23.25
C ASP A 334 -11.41 -21.20 24.59
N LYS A 335 -10.69 -21.02 25.72
CA LYS A 335 -11.26 -21.06 27.06
C LYS A 335 -12.34 -20.00 27.34
N ASP A 336 -12.34 -18.90 26.59
CA ASP A 336 -13.27 -17.79 26.73
C ASP A 336 -14.43 -17.89 25.70
N GLY A 337 -14.46 -18.97 24.91
CA GLY A 337 -15.51 -19.28 23.92
C GLY A 337 -15.31 -18.64 22.55
N PHE A 338 -14.22 -17.93 22.32
CA PHE A 338 -13.90 -17.36 21.01
C PHE A 338 -13.55 -18.45 20.01
N LEU A 339 -14.05 -18.30 18.78
CA LEU A 339 -13.73 -19.19 17.68
C LEU A 339 -12.35 -18.78 17.11
N VAL A 340 -11.39 -19.68 17.19
CA VAL A 340 -10.03 -19.52 16.66
C VAL A 340 -9.91 -20.38 15.41
N SER A 341 -9.47 -19.76 14.31
CA SER A 341 -9.19 -20.45 13.05
C SER A 341 -7.68 -20.61 12.87
N GLY A 342 -7.26 -21.75 12.34
CA GLY A 342 -5.86 -22.04 12.03
C GLY A 342 -5.74 -22.97 10.84
N PHE A 343 -4.49 -23.21 10.44
CA PHE A 343 -4.15 -24.16 9.38
C PHE A 343 -3.16 -25.19 9.90
N VAL A 344 -3.30 -26.41 9.41
CA VAL A 344 -2.33 -27.48 9.58
C VAL A 344 -1.75 -27.82 8.22
N ILE A 345 -0.44 -27.82 8.13
CA ILE A 345 0.33 -28.32 7.00
C ILE A 345 1.02 -29.60 7.44
N GLU A 346 0.65 -30.71 6.83
CA GLU A 346 1.18 -32.05 7.15
C GLU A 346 2.59 -32.21 6.55
N PRO A 347 3.45 -33.03 7.18
CA PRO A 347 4.74 -33.38 6.57
C PRO A 347 4.57 -33.94 5.15
N VAL A 348 5.44 -33.57 4.24
CA VAL A 348 5.46 -34.17 2.90
C VAL A 348 5.69 -35.67 3.02
N GLY A 349 4.82 -36.48 2.40
CA GLY A 349 4.83 -37.93 2.56
C GLY A 349 4.34 -38.42 3.92
N TYR A 350 3.44 -37.68 4.56
CA TYR A 350 2.84 -38.04 5.85
C TYR A 350 2.32 -39.47 5.87
N ASP A 351 2.71 -40.20 6.92
CA ASP A 351 2.26 -41.57 7.21
C ASP A 351 1.60 -41.58 8.60
N PRO A 352 0.31 -41.86 8.70
CA PRO A 352 -0.43 -41.82 9.97
C PRO A 352 0.06 -42.87 11.00
N ALA A 353 0.88 -43.86 10.59
CA ALA A 353 1.50 -44.83 11.49
C ALA A 353 2.76 -44.30 12.18
N LYS A 354 3.26 -43.12 11.82
CA LYS A 354 4.46 -42.52 12.36
C LYS A 354 4.14 -41.31 13.24
N THR A 355 5.11 -40.97 14.09
CA THR A 355 5.07 -39.77 14.93
C THR A 355 5.98 -38.71 14.32
N TYR A 356 5.50 -37.46 14.29
CA TYR A 356 6.21 -36.34 13.71
C TYR A 356 6.31 -35.19 14.73
N PRO A 357 7.39 -34.42 14.72
CA PRO A 357 7.47 -33.20 15.50
C PRO A 357 6.53 -32.13 14.95
N GLY A 358 6.05 -31.21 15.80
CA GLY A 358 5.19 -30.10 15.43
C GLY A 358 5.84 -28.76 15.70
N ILE A 359 5.59 -27.79 14.85
CA ILE A 359 5.98 -26.38 14.99
C ILE A 359 4.70 -25.55 14.97
N LEU A 360 4.54 -24.68 15.96
CA LEU A 360 3.45 -23.69 16.00
C LEU A 360 3.96 -22.36 15.47
N GLU A 361 3.41 -21.90 14.36
CA GLU A 361 3.61 -20.57 13.82
C GLU A 361 2.48 -19.64 14.27
N ILE A 362 2.83 -18.47 14.75
CA ILE A 362 1.89 -17.44 15.21
C ILE A 362 2.17 -16.17 14.41
N HIS A 363 1.18 -15.68 13.64
CA HIS A 363 1.35 -14.46 12.85
C HIS A 363 1.56 -13.23 13.74
N GLY A 364 2.27 -12.25 13.21
CA GLY A 364 2.45 -10.92 13.80
C GLY A 364 1.28 -9.97 13.49
N GLY A 365 1.53 -8.68 13.66
CA GLY A 365 0.61 -7.65 13.20
C GLY A 365 0.18 -6.61 14.22
N PRO A 366 -0.64 -6.85 15.24
CA PRO A 366 -1.36 -8.05 15.70
C PRO A 366 -2.61 -8.40 14.86
N ARG A 367 -3.12 -7.48 14.02
CA ARG A 367 -4.31 -7.69 13.17
C ARG A 367 -3.91 -8.24 11.80
N ALA A 368 -3.29 -9.41 11.79
CA ALA A 368 -2.99 -10.16 10.59
C ALA A 368 -3.80 -11.46 10.53
N ALA A 369 -3.75 -12.17 9.40
CA ALA A 369 -4.43 -13.44 9.23
C ALA A 369 -3.58 -14.38 8.38
N PHE A 370 -3.40 -15.62 8.84
CA PHE A 370 -3.00 -16.71 7.96
C PHE A 370 -4.17 -17.13 7.07
N THR A 371 -3.83 -17.58 5.87
CA THR A 371 -4.77 -18.05 4.86
C THR A 371 -4.33 -19.42 4.37
N GLY A 372 -5.13 -20.05 3.49
CA GLY A 372 -4.73 -21.26 2.77
C GLY A 372 -3.71 -21.03 1.66
N GLY A 373 -3.15 -19.81 1.53
CA GLY A 373 -2.15 -19.46 0.53
C GLY A 373 -0.78 -20.07 0.80
N PHE A 374 0.09 -19.96 -0.20
CA PHE A 374 1.45 -20.45 -0.11
C PHE A 374 2.26 -19.63 0.90
N PHE A 375 3.01 -20.35 1.76
CA PHE A 375 3.98 -19.78 2.69
C PHE A 375 5.26 -20.61 2.59
N HIS A 376 6.31 -20.04 2.05
CA HIS A 376 7.55 -20.77 1.72
C HIS A 376 8.19 -21.43 2.95
N GLU A 377 8.30 -20.67 4.06
CA GLU A 377 8.88 -21.19 5.30
C GLU A 377 8.11 -22.41 5.82
N MET A 378 6.78 -22.35 5.82
CA MET A 378 5.93 -23.46 6.28
C MET A 378 6.04 -24.68 5.37
N GLN A 379 6.14 -24.48 4.04
CA GLN A 379 6.36 -25.56 3.09
C GLN A 379 7.73 -26.21 3.26
N LEU A 380 8.78 -25.39 3.53
CA LEU A 380 10.11 -25.88 3.83
C LEU A 380 10.11 -26.77 5.09
N LEU A 381 9.44 -26.33 6.16
CA LEU A 381 9.32 -27.08 7.42
C LEU A 381 8.55 -28.38 7.22
N ALA A 382 7.43 -28.37 6.46
CA ALA A 382 6.68 -29.55 6.10
C ALA A 382 7.54 -30.53 5.25
N GLY A 383 8.33 -30.03 4.31
CA GLY A 383 9.31 -30.79 3.55
C GLY A 383 10.42 -31.42 4.38
N LYS A 384 10.73 -30.84 5.57
CA LYS A 384 11.67 -31.39 6.55
C LYS A 384 11.03 -32.38 7.54
N GLY A 385 9.75 -32.70 7.39
CA GLY A 385 9.07 -33.67 8.19
C GLY A 385 8.37 -33.15 9.46
N TYR A 386 8.08 -31.85 9.51
CA TYR A 386 7.32 -31.26 10.60
C TYR A 386 5.83 -31.11 10.26
N PHE A 387 4.95 -31.30 11.24
CA PHE A 387 3.65 -30.66 11.25
C PHE A 387 3.84 -29.15 11.53
N VAL A 388 3.21 -28.30 10.72
CA VAL A 388 3.26 -26.84 10.90
C VAL A 388 1.87 -26.30 11.11
#